data_79154d5a574c8316278675e129c8cc8a
#
_entry.id   79154d5a574c8316278675e129c8cc8a
#
_cell.length_a   1.000
_cell.length_b   1.000
_cell.length_c   1.000
_cell.angle_alpha   90.00
_cell.angle_beta   90.00
_cell.angle_gamma   90.00
#
_symmetry.space_group_name_H-M   'P 1'
#
loop_
_entity.id
_entity.type
_entity.pdbx_description
1 polymer ?
#
loop_
_entity_poly.entity_id
_entity_poly.type
_entity_poly.pdbx_seq_one_letter_code
_entity_poly.pdbx_strand_id
1 'polypeptide(L)'
;MGYKNNRVGYQKEILTSRAIVRKNNYAILPHDGLVKNSIPGFVNVEISILGSPRLGANFVDCIATFLENGAQETGFDGDGVETMVYVIAGKLTVSDGEEEHTLETGGYAYYPAGVKMFMKNAQTENTEVFLYKKRYEVLGGHETYKVIGNVNDLTPIEYEGMSDVLYNEFLPTETAFDMNLHILTRSKSCVR
;
A
#
# COMPACT_ATOMS: atom_id res chain seq x y z
N MET A 1 25.25 11.36 17.38
CA MET A 1 25.75 10.31 18.32
C MET A 1 25.53 8.96 17.65
N GLY A 2 26.61 8.25 17.26
CA GLY A 2 26.46 6.88 16.74
C GLY A 2 26.20 5.90 17.88
N TYR A 3 25.46 4.87 17.63
CA TYR A 3 25.23 3.78 18.58
C TYR A 3 26.53 3.06 18.87
N LYS A 4 26.85 2.84 20.16
CA LYS A 4 28.13 2.31 20.65
C LYS A 4 28.55 0.94 20.12
N ASN A 5 27.70 0.24 19.35
CA ASN A 5 27.95 -1.14 18.93
C ASN A 5 27.89 -1.35 17.42
N ASN A 6 28.02 -0.31 16.58
CA ASN A 6 27.82 -0.41 15.13
C ASN A 6 26.49 -1.08 14.71
N ARG A 7 25.52 -1.15 15.61
CA ARG A 7 24.18 -1.67 15.33
C ARG A 7 23.27 -0.48 15.08
N VAL A 8 22.85 -0.35 13.86
CA VAL A 8 21.84 0.62 13.48
C VAL A 8 20.51 0.15 14.06
N GLY A 9 19.90 0.97 14.93
CA GLY A 9 18.57 0.71 15.43
C GLY A 9 18.48 0.34 16.89
N TYR A 10 17.47 -0.38 17.24
CA TYR A 10 17.06 -0.72 18.58
C TYR A 10 17.91 -1.84 19.20
N GLN A 11 17.88 -1.95 20.52
CA GLN A 11 18.46 -3.12 21.20
C GLN A 11 17.78 -4.41 20.69
N LYS A 12 18.54 -5.50 20.60
CA LYS A 12 18.07 -6.75 20.00
C LYS A 12 16.81 -7.29 20.69
N GLU A 13 16.72 -7.14 21.99
CA GLU A 13 15.58 -7.56 22.81
C GLU A 13 14.31 -6.73 22.54
N ILE A 14 14.46 -5.43 22.29
CA ILE A 14 13.33 -4.56 21.98
C ILE A 14 12.73 -4.91 20.61
N LEU A 15 13.57 -5.17 19.62
CA LEU A 15 13.10 -5.60 18.30
C LEU A 15 12.40 -6.96 18.36
N THR A 16 12.94 -7.91 19.10
CA THR A 16 12.34 -9.24 19.25
C THR A 16 11.04 -9.23 20.06
N SER A 17 10.85 -8.24 20.94
CA SER A 17 9.61 -8.09 21.72
C SER A 17 8.50 -7.34 20.97
N ARG A 18 8.83 -6.52 19.96
CA ARG A 18 7.89 -5.63 19.26
C ARG A 18 7.61 -6.02 17.83
N ALA A 19 8.58 -6.61 17.14
CA ALA A 19 8.43 -7.05 15.76
C ALA A 19 8.99 -8.46 15.59
N ILE A 20 8.27 -9.30 14.88
CA ILE A 20 8.73 -10.63 14.49
C ILE A 20 8.94 -10.60 12.98
N VAL A 21 10.18 -10.82 12.53
CA VAL A 21 10.52 -10.89 11.12
C VAL A 21 11.15 -12.26 10.82
N ARG A 22 10.54 -12.99 9.92
CA ARG A 22 11.03 -14.25 9.37
C ARG A 22 11.24 -14.06 7.88
N LYS A 23 12.48 -13.75 7.51
CA LYS A 23 12.85 -13.49 6.11
C LYS A 23 12.34 -14.61 5.20
N ASN A 24 11.82 -14.26 4.03
CA ASN A 24 11.20 -15.12 3.05
C ASN A 24 9.95 -15.87 3.56
N ASN A 25 9.32 -15.40 4.62
CA ASN A 25 8.13 -16.03 5.17
C ASN A 25 7.09 -14.99 5.60
N TYR A 26 7.26 -14.39 6.79
CA TYR A 26 6.31 -13.41 7.31
C TYR A 26 6.98 -12.36 8.20
N ALA A 27 6.27 -11.23 8.40
CA ALA A 27 6.59 -10.26 9.42
C ALA A 27 5.32 -9.91 10.22
N ILE A 28 5.47 -9.75 11.53
CA ILE A 28 4.46 -9.16 12.42
C ILE A 28 5.04 -7.86 12.93
N LEU A 29 4.48 -6.76 12.48
CA LEU A 29 4.95 -5.41 12.75
C LEU A 29 3.86 -4.68 13.55
N PRO A 30 4.05 -4.43 14.86
CA PRO A 30 3.10 -3.65 15.62
C PRO A 30 3.12 -2.19 15.15
N HIS A 31 1.95 -1.55 15.09
CA HIS A 31 1.78 -0.19 14.57
C HIS A 31 2.70 0.83 15.27
N ASP A 32 2.85 0.75 16.58
CA ASP A 32 3.73 1.62 17.37
C ASP A 32 5.23 1.33 17.18
N GLY A 33 5.57 0.26 16.47
CA GLY A 33 6.95 -0.14 16.11
C GLY A 33 7.36 0.20 14.68
N LEU A 34 6.48 0.81 13.90
CA LEU A 34 6.76 1.20 12.52
C LEU A 34 7.83 2.30 12.47
N VAL A 35 8.84 2.09 11.64
CA VAL A 35 9.94 3.06 11.45
C VAL A 35 9.58 4.01 10.33
N LYS A 36 9.53 5.30 10.65
CA LYS A 36 9.27 6.35 9.68
C LYS A 36 10.54 6.71 8.91
N ASN A 37 10.45 6.72 7.60
CA ASN A 37 11.52 7.04 6.68
C ASN A 37 11.11 8.20 5.77
N SER A 38 12.10 8.95 5.28
CA SER A 38 11.96 9.85 4.14
C SER A 38 12.53 9.16 2.92
N ILE A 39 11.78 9.13 1.83
CA ILE A 39 12.17 8.49 0.57
C ILE A 39 12.30 9.58 -0.51
N PRO A 40 13.35 9.57 -1.36
CA PRO A 40 13.47 10.52 -2.45
C PRO A 40 12.20 10.58 -3.33
N GLY A 41 11.83 11.78 -3.76
CA GLY A 41 10.62 12.02 -4.54
C GLY A 41 9.36 12.26 -3.69
N PHE A 42 9.42 11.99 -2.38
CA PHE A 42 8.37 12.33 -1.44
C PHE A 42 8.74 13.56 -0.61
N VAL A 43 7.87 14.54 -0.59
CA VAL A 43 8.00 15.80 0.18
C VAL A 43 6.91 15.81 1.26
N ASN A 44 7.26 16.12 2.50
CA ASN A 44 6.34 16.12 3.64
C ASN A 44 5.53 14.80 3.78
N VAL A 45 6.19 13.67 3.58
CA VAL A 45 5.58 12.35 3.70
C VAL A 45 6.47 11.46 4.57
N GLU A 46 5.86 10.83 5.58
CA GLU A 46 6.49 9.83 6.43
C GLU A 46 6.13 8.43 5.90
N ILE A 47 7.12 7.57 5.63
CA ILE A 47 6.90 6.27 5.03
C ILE A 47 7.43 5.15 5.92
N SER A 48 6.57 4.18 6.23
CA SER A 48 6.92 2.96 6.97
C SER A 48 6.85 1.75 6.03
N ILE A 49 7.99 1.20 5.66
CA ILE A 49 8.08 0.03 4.79
C ILE A 49 7.67 -1.21 5.59
N LEU A 50 6.71 -1.97 5.08
CA LEU A 50 6.21 -3.22 5.67
C LEU A 50 6.87 -4.43 5.04
N GLY A 51 6.85 -4.52 3.71
CA GLY A 51 7.46 -5.59 2.92
C GLY A 51 8.41 -5.04 1.85
N SER A 52 9.40 -5.82 1.49
CA SER A 52 10.36 -5.47 0.44
C SER A 52 11.18 -6.69 0.01
N PRO A 53 11.91 -6.61 -1.11
CA PRO A 53 12.82 -7.66 -1.55
C PRO A 53 13.89 -8.03 -0.52
N ARG A 54 14.27 -7.11 0.37
CA ARG A 54 15.19 -7.42 1.49
C ARG A 54 14.60 -8.41 2.49
N LEU A 55 13.28 -8.43 2.62
CA LEU A 55 12.54 -9.37 3.47
C LEU A 55 12.10 -10.64 2.72
N GLY A 56 12.30 -10.67 1.40
CA GLY A 56 11.98 -11.81 0.53
C GLY A 56 10.65 -11.68 -0.21
N ALA A 57 10.03 -10.50 -0.19
CA ALA A 57 8.85 -10.21 -1.02
C ALA A 57 9.28 -9.88 -2.46
N ASN A 58 8.42 -10.17 -3.44
CA ASN A 58 8.61 -9.72 -4.83
C ASN A 58 7.96 -8.36 -5.11
N PHE A 59 7.57 -7.66 -4.06
CA PHE A 59 6.91 -6.34 -4.07
C PHE A 59 7.49 -5.42 -2.98
N VAL A 60 7.05 -4.17 -3.00
CA VAL A 60 7.25 -3.23 -1.89
C VAL A 60 5.88 -2.72 -1.46
N ASP A 61 5.59 -2.82 -0.18
CA ASP A 61 4.42 -2.22 0.43
C ASP A 61 4.80 -1.36 1.64
N CYS A 62 4.03 -0.32 1.87
CA CYS A 62 4.28 0.61 2.96
C CYS A 62 3.00 1.34 3.39
N ILE A 63 3.01 1.79 4.64
CA ILE A 63 2.11 2.83 5.11
C ILE A 63 2.79 4.17 4.91
N ALA A 64 2.12 5.12 4.26
CA ALA A 64 2.60 6.48 4.07
C ALA A 64 1.62 7.48 4.70
N THR A 65 2.16 8.41 5.48
CA THR A 65 1.40 9.52 6.05
C THR A 65 1.81 10.79 5.31
N PHE A 66 0.91 11.30 4.49
CA PHE A 66 1.07 12.58 3.82
C PHE A 66 0.64 13.68 4.79
N LEU A 67 1.59 14.49 5.23
CA LEU A 67 1.36 15.67 6.06
C LEU A 67 0.73 16.80 5.23
N GLU A 68 0.46 17.95 5.83
CA GLU A 68 0.03 19.12 5.09
C GLU A 68 0.99 19.44 3.93
N ASN A 69 0.44 19.62 2.72
CA ASN A 69 1.20 19.77 1.46
C ASN A 69 2.14 18.59 1.15
N GLY A 70 1.90 17.41 1.74
CA GLY A 70 2.62 16.19 1.42
C GLY A 70 2.40 15.78 -0.02
N ALA A 71 3.48 15.40 -0.74
CA ALA A 71 3.38 15.08 -2.15
C ALA A 71 4.42 14.04 -2.60
N GLN A 72 4.08 13.31 -3.66
CA GLN A 72 4.99 12.55 -4.49
C GLN A 72 5.05 13.24 -5.87
N GLU A 73 6.11 14.00 -6.13
CA GLU A 73 6.20 14.93 -7.26
C GLU A 73 6.94 14.36 -8.46
N THR A 74 7.70 13.29 -8.31
CA THR A 74 8.54 12.71 -9.36
C THR A 74 7.88 11.55 -10.11
N GLY A 75 6.73 11.09 -9.60
CA GLY A 75 6.05 9.88 -10.04
C GLY A 75 6.43 8.67 -9.21
N PHE A 76 5.44 8.00 -8.61
CA PHE A 76 5.61 6.74 -7.90
C PHE A 76 5.48 5.62 -8.91
N ASP A 77 6.61 5.21 -9.48
CA ASP A 77 6.71 4.24 -10.56
C ASP A 77 8.05 3.51 -10.54
N GLY A 78 8.40 2.93 -11.65
CA GLY A 78 9.67 2.31 -11.99
C GLY A 78 9.57 1.65 -13.38
N ASP A 79 10.67 1.30 -13.96
CA ASP A 79 10.71 0.59 -15.23
C ASP A 79 10.02 -0.77 -15.12
N GLY A 80 8.88 -0.93 -15.81
CA GLY A 80 8.04 -2.12 -15.74
C GLY A 80 7.38 -2.36 -14.38
N VAL A 81 7.16 -1.31 -13.59
CA VAL A 81 6.54 -1.40 -12.25
C VAL A 81 5.12 -0.88 -12.31
N GLU A 82 4.19 -1.67 -11.81
CA GLU A 82 2.81 -1.29 -11.53
C GLU A 82 2.67 -0.79 -10.10
N THR A 83 1.72 0.10 -9.86
CA THR A 83 1.56 0.78 -8.57
C THR A 83 0.11 0.83 -8.13
N MET A 84 -0.11 0.79 -6.83
CA MET A 84 -1.43 0.93 -6.24
C MET A 84 -1.37 1.77 -4.96
N VAL A 85 -2.42 2.55 -4.74
CA VAL A 85 -2.67 3.29 -3.51
C VAL A 85 -4.06 2.98 -2.99
N TYR A 86 -4.20 2.90 -1.66
CA TYR A 86 -5.46 2.79 -0.94
C TYR A 86 -5.49 3.81 0.20
N VAL A 87 -6.53 4.62 0.29
CA VAL A 87 -6.68 5.66 1.33
C VAL A 87 -7.28 5.03 2.59
N ILE A 88 -6.46 4.93 3.63
CA ILE A 88 -6.87 4.43 4.94
C ILE A 88 -7.67 5.49 5.70
N ALA A 89 -7.18 6.73 5.67
CA ALA A 89 -7.84 7.87 6.32
C ALA A 89 -7.48 9.17 5.61
N GLY A 90 -8.43 10.09 5.52
CA GLY A 90 -8.25 11.41 4.89
C GLY A 90 -8.63 11.43 3.41
N LYS A 91 -7.97 12.30 2.65
CA LYS A 91 -8.19 12.47 1.21
C LYS A 91 -6.86 12.64 0.48
N LEU A 92 -6.70 11.96 -0.63
CA LEU A 92 -5.52 12.05 -1.47
C LEU A 92 -5.93 12.40 -2.90
N THR A 93 -5.25 13.35 -3.50
CA THR A 93 -5.31 13.57 -4.94
C THR A 93 -4.27 12.71 -5.63
N VAL A 94 -4.67 11.96 -6.65
CA VAL A 94 -3.81 11.14 -7.50
C VAL A 94 -3.92 11.58 -8.95
N SER A 95 -2.83 11.48 -9.70
CA SER A 95 -2.80 11.87 -11.12
C SER A 95 -1.78 11.02 -11.90
N ASP A 96 -2.00 10.86 -13.21
CA ASP A 96 -1.01 10.34 -14.16
C ASP A 96 -0.32 11.45 -14.96
N GLY A 97 -0.66 12.71 -14.66
CA GLY A 97 -0.18 13.90 -15.37
C GLY A 97 -1.18 14.40 -16.42
N GLU A 98 -2.21 13.62 -16.77
CA GLU A 98 -3.28 13.99 -17.70
C GLU A 98 -4.60 14.17 -16.97
N GLU A 99 -4.94 13.22 -16.10
CA GLU A 99 -6.18 13.22 -15.32
C GLU A 99 -5.86 13.25 -13.82
N GLU A 100 -6.72 13.92 -13.07
CA GLU A 100 -6.61 14.04 -11.62
C GLU A 100 -7.88 13.51 -10.95
N HIS A 101 -7.71 12.71 -9.90
CA HIS A 101 -8.80 12.14 -9.12
C HIS A 101 -8.58 12.36 -7.63
N THR A 102 -9.62 12.73 -6.90
CA THR A 102 -9.58 12.81 -5.45
C THR A 102 -10.14 11.54 -4.84
N LEU A 103 -9.31 10.82 -4.13
CA LEU A 103 -9.66 9.62 -3.38
C LEU A 103 -9.99 10.02 -1.93
N GLU A 104 -11.15 9.63 -1.45
CA GLU A 104 -11.54 9.73 -0.04
C GLU A 104 -11.20 8.43 0.70
N THR A 105 -11.39 8.39 2.00
CA THR A 105 -11.23 7.15 2.79
C THR A 105 -11.96 5.97 2.15
N GLY A 106 -11.26 4.86 1.95
CA GLY A 106 -11.72 3.70 1.20
C GLY A 106 -11.46 3.78 -0.31
N GLY A 107 -11.06 4.95 -0.82
CA GLY A 107 -10.69 5.14 -2.22
C GLY A 107 -9.39 4.45 -2.57
N TYR A 108 -9.29 3.96 -3.79
CA TYR A 108 -8.09 3.33 -4.31
C TYR A 108 -7.84 3.68 -5.77
N ALA A 109 -6.60 3.59 -6.17
CA ALA A 109 -6.18 3.74 -7.56
C ALA A 109 -5.06 2.75 -7.90
N TYR A 110 -5.19 2.09 -9.03
CA TYR A 110 -4.17 1.25 -9.65
C TYR A 110 -3.69 1.91 -10.94
N TYR A 111 -2.39 1.95 -11.12
CA TYR A 111 -1.73 2.44 -12.33
C TYR A 111 -0.86 1.33 -12.92
N PRO A 112 -1.08 0.98 -14.21
CA PRO A 112 -0.32 -0.06 -14.88
C PRO A 112 1.15 0.30 -15.04
N ALA A 113 1.97 -0.69 -15.33
CA ALA A 113 3.38 -0.49 -15.60
C ALA A 113 3.61 0.53 -16.73
N GLY A 114 4.53 1.46 -16.52
CA GLY A 114 4.83 2.55 -17.44
C GLY A 114 4.01 3.82 -17.24
N VAL A 115 3.00 3.81 -16.37
CA VAL A 115 2.23 4.99 -16.00
C VAL A 115 2.68 5.51 -14.65
N LYS A 116 3.02 6.80 -14.57
CA LYS A 116 3.44 7.45 -13.33
C LYS A 116 2.25 7.80 -12.46
N MET A 117 2.34 7.50 -11.16
CA MET A 117 1.37 7.95 -10.19
C MET A 117 1.93 9.13 -9.39
N PHE A 118 1.38 10.32 -9.60
CA PHE A 118 1.63 11.48 -8.77
C PHE A 118 0.60 11.53 -7.65
N MET A 119 1.01 12.00 -6.46
CA MET A 119 0.12 12.03 -5.30
C MET A 119 0.31 13.33 -4.53
N LYS A 120 -0.80 13.86 -4.00
CA LYS A 120 -0.77 15.11 -3.21
C LYS A 120 -1.84 15.10 -2.14
N ASN A 121 -1.47 15.49 -0.92
CA ASN A 121 -2.39 15.89 0.12
C ASN A 121 -2.65 17.41 0.03
N ALA A 122 -3.83 17.80 -0.43
CA ALA A 122 -4.27 19.19 -0.49
C ALA A 122 -5.00 19.66 0.77
N GLN A 123 -5.07 18.81 1.82
CA GLN A 123 -5.71 19.09 3.09
C GLN A 123 -4.70 19.58 4.12
N THR A 124 -5.18 20.23 5.17
CA THR A 124 -4.39 20.55 6.37
C THR A 124 -4.19 19.32 7.27
N GLU A 125 -5.18 18.43 7.27
CA GLU A 125 -5.13 17.18 8.01
C GLU A 125 -4.25 16.15 7.29
N ASN A 126 -3.65 15.28 8.08
CA ASN A 126 -2.84 14.18 7.54
C ASN A 126 -3.71 13.18 6.78
N THR A 127 -3.17 12.66 5.69
CA THR A 127 -3.75 11.55 4.94
C THR A 127 -2.89 10.32 5.08
N GLU A 128 -3.47 9.23 5.57
CA GLU A 128 -2.79 7.95 5.71
C GLU A 128 -3.21 7.01 4.58
N VAL A 129 -2.22 6.41 3.92
CA VAL A 129 -2.45 5.53 2.78
C VAL A 129 -1.60 4.27 2.86
N PHE A 130 -2.09 3.20 2.29
CA PHE A 130 -1.31 2.02 1.92
C PHE A 130 -0.81 2.19 0.49
N LEU A 131 0.49 2.09 0.29
CA LEU A 131 1.13 2.12 -1.03
C LEU A 131 1.70 0.75 -1.34
N TYR A 132 1.53 0.32 -2.57
CA TYR A 132 2.04 -0.94 -3.08
C TYR A 132 2.67 -0.73 -4.45
N LYS A 133 3.77 -1.43 -4.73
CA LYS A 133 4.35 -1.52 -6.06
C LYS A 133 5.03 -2.87 -6.29
N LYS A 134 4.93 -3.34 -7.51
CA LYS A 134 5.46 -4.62 -7.95
C LYS A 134 5.95 -4.50 -9.40
N ARG A 135 6.94 -5.29 -9.77
CA ARG A 135 7.28 -5.45 -11.18
C ARG A 135 6.19 -6.27 -11.86
N TYR A 136 5.60 -5.72 -12.90
CA TYR A 136 4.57 -6.37 -13.71
C TYR A 136 5.18 -7.50 -14.55
N GLU A 137 4.55 -8.66 -14.55
CA GLU A 137 4.91 -9.79 -15.39
C GLU A 137 4.05 -9.76 -16.67
N VAL A 138 4.65 -9.28 -17.77
CA VAL A 138 3.94 -9.12 -19.04
C VAL A 138 3.42 -10.45 -19.56
N LEU A 139 2.12 -10.54 -19.76
CA LEU A 139 1.46 -11.67 -20.40
C LEU A 139 1.02 -11.26 -21.81
N GLY A 140 1.58 -11.88 -22.84
CA GLY A 140 1.34 -11.52 -24.23
C GLY A 140 -0.16 -11.56 -24.61
N GLY A 141 -0.68 -10.49 -25.20
CA GLY A 141 -2.08 -10.35 -25.57
C GLY A 141 -3.02 -9.93 -24.42
N HIS A 142 -2.48 -9.62 -23.25
CA HIS A 142 -3.23 -9.12 -22.11
C HIS A 142 -2.59 -7.82 -21.60
N GLU A 143 -3.37 -6.77 -21.51
CA GLU A 143 -2.90 -5.46 -21.05
C GLU A 143 -3.72 -5.00 -19.86
N THR A 144 -3.03 -4.49 -18.84
CA THR A 144 -3.66 -3.84 -17.68
C THR A 144 -4.04 -2.40 -18.03
N TYR A 145 -4.98 -1.86 -17.30
CA TYR A 145 -5.46 -0.48 -17.47
C TYR A 145 -5.63 0.18 -16.09
N LYS A 146 -5.72 1.51 -16.10
CA LYS A 146 -5.93 2.30 -14.88
C LYS A 146 -7.28 1.94 -14.25
N VAL A 147 -7.29 1.63 -12.95
CA VAL A 147 -8.50 1.35 -12.17
C VAL A 147 -8.57 2.33 -11.00
N ILE A 148 -9.70 3.01 -10.87
CA ILE A 148 -9.96 3.93 -9.77
C ILE A 148 -11.35 3.60 -9.20
N GLY A 149 -11.44 3.50 -7.89
CA GLY A 149 -12.68 3.15 -7.22
C GLY A 149 -12.69 3.48 -5.73
N ASN A 150 -13.78 3.08 -5.09
CA ASN A 150 -13.90 3.12 -3.64
C ASN A 150 -14.43 1.78 -3.13
N VAL A 151 -13.86 1.24 -2.07
CA VAL A 151 -14.25 -0.04 -1.49
C VAL A 151 -15.71 -0.04 -1.02
N ASN A 152 -16.25 1.13 -0.66
CA ASN A 152 -17.63 1.27 -0.22
C ASN A 152 -18.65 1.09 -1.36
N ASP A 153 -18.21 1.20 -2.62
CA ASP A 153 -19.04 1.00 -3.81
C ASP A 153 -18.99 -0.44 -4.32
N LEU A 154 -18.07 -1.26 -3.77
CA LEU A 154 -17.91 -2.66 -4.14
C LEU A 154 -18.94 -3.54 -3.44
N THR A 155 -19.48 -4.52 -4.17
CA THR A 155 -20.33 -5.55 -3.57
C THR A 155 -19.46 -6.62 -2.93
N PRO A 156 -19.54 -6.84 -1.61
CA PRO A 156 -18.77 -7.89 -0.95
C PRO A 156 -19.15 -9.28 -1.47
N ILE A 157 -18.17 -10.15 -1.61
CA ILE A 157 -18.31 -11.52 -2.10
C ILE A 157 -18.02 -12.49 -0.95
N GLU A 158 -18.76 -13.60 -0.85
CA GLU A 158 -18.46 -14.66 0.10
C GLU A 158 -17.12 -15.33 -0.22
N TYR A 159 -16.26 -15.45 0.79
CA TYR A 159 -14.97 -16.09 0.63
C TYR A 159 -15.12 -17.62 0.65
N GLU A 160 -14.90 -18.26 -0.50
CA GLU A 160 -14.95 -19.74 -0.64
C GLU A 160 -16.20 -20.41 -0.05
N GLY A 161 -17.37 -19.75 -0.15
CA GLY A 161 -18.62 -20.26 0.39
C GLY A 161 -18.79 -20.12 1.90
N MET A 162 -17.91 -19.39 2.56
CA MET A 162 -18.02 -19.04 3.98
C MET A 162 -18.88 -17.79 4.14
N SER A 163 -20.15 -17.96 4.54
CA SER A 163 -21.11 -16.85 4.67
C SER A 163 -20.77 -15.84 5.78
N ASP A 164 -19.87 -16.18 6.69
CA ASP A 164 -19.38 -15.29 7.74
C ASP A 164 -18.08 -14.54 7.38
N VAL A 165 -17.51 -14.82 6.21
CA VAL A 165 -16.31 -14.16 5.69
C VAL A 165 -16.62 -13.53 4.34
N LEU A 166 -16.61 -12.22 4.30
CA LEU A 166 -16.82 -11.44 3.07
C LEU A 166 -15.52 -10.78 2.65
N TYR A 167 -15.30 -10.64 1.35
CA TYR A 167 -14.18 -9.86 0.83
C TYR A 167 -14.62 -8.89 -0.26
N ASN A 168 -13.92 -7.77 -0.33
CA ASN A 168 -14.00 -6.81 -1.42
C ASN A 168 -12.75 -6.96 -2.27
N GLU A 169 -12.94 -7.15 -3.56
CA GLU A 169 -11.89 -7.28 -4.56
C GLU A 169 -11.70 -5.96 -5.30
N PHE A 170 -10.50 -5.38 -5.28
CA PHE A 170 -10.28 -4.03 -5.77
C PHE A 170 -10.03 -3.98 -7.27
N LEU A 171 -9.34 -4.97 -7.80
CA LEU A 171 -9.01 -5.04 -9.23
C LEU A 171 -9.82 -6.13 -9.92
N PRO A 172 -10.06 -6.01 -11.24
CA PRO A 172 -10.71 -7.06 -12.01
C PRO A 172 -9.99 -8.40 -11.94
N THR A 173 -10.74 -9.50 -12.01
CA THR A 173 -10.22 -10.88 -12.07
C THR A 173 -9.69 -11.27 -13.45
N GLU A 174 -9.50 -10.30 -14.34
CA GLU A 174 -8.96 -10.53 -15.67
C GLU A 174 -7.52 -11.02 -15.60
N THR A 175 -7.15 -11.90 -16.51
CA THR A 175 -5.82 -12.53 -16.56
C THR A 175 -4.67 -11.51 -16.72
N ALA A 176 -4.98 -10.30 -17.19
CA ALA A 176 -4.03 -9.21 -17.33
C ALA A 176 -3.47 -8.73 -15.97
N PHE A 177 -4.29 -8.76 -14.91
CA PHE A 177 -3.87 -8.28 -13.58
C PHE A 177 -3.14 -9.39 -12.82
N ASP A 178 -1.86 -9.20 -12.55
CA ASP A 178 -1.02 -10.15 -11.82
C ASP A 178 -0.90 -9.84 -10.32
N MET A 179 -1.69 -8.86 -9.85
CA MET A 179 -1.87 -8.50 -8.43
C MET A 179 -3.32 -8.18 -8.13
N ASN A 180 -3.70 -8.29 -6.88
CA ASN A 180 -4.97 -7.75 -6.37
C ASN A 180 -4.80 -7.33 -4.91
N LEU A 181 -5.68 -6.47 -4.43
CA LEU A 181 -5.80 -6.09 -3.03
C LEU A 181 -7.21 -6.43 -2.55
N HIS A 182 -7.31 -7.06 -1.41
CA HIS A 182 -8.60 -7.47 -0.82
C HIS A 182 -8.75 -6.92 0.59
N ILE A 183 -9.97 -6.52 0.94
CA ILE A 183 -10.37 -6.34 2.34
C ILE A 183 -11.25 -7.51 2.72
N LEU A 184 -10.82 -8.29 3.71
CA LEU A 184 -11.61 -9.36 4.30
C LEU A 184 -12.32 -8.84 5.55
N THR A 185 -13.63 -9.03 5.58
CA THR A 185 -14.49 -8.68 6.70
C THR A 185 -15.12 -9.94 7.25
N ARG A 186 -14.94 -10.21 8.54
CA ARG A 186 -15.62 -11.29 9.22
C ARG A 186 -16.83 -10.76 9.98
N SER A 187 -18.01 -11.35 9.74
CA SER A 187 -19.18 -11.06 10.55
C SER A 187 -18.89 -11.50 11.99
N LYS A 188 -19.21 -10.64 12.96
CA LYS A 188 -19.16 -11.05 14.38
C LYS A 188 -20.22 -12.12 14.60
N SER A 189 -19.86 -13.40 14.43
CA SER A 189 -20.69 -14.45 14.99
C SER A 189 -20.70 -14.24 16.51
N CYS A 190 -21.86 -14.00 17.10
CA CYS A 190 -22.04 -14.12 18.54
C CYS A 190 -21.57 -15.52 18.92
N VAL A 191 -20.39 -15.62 19.52
CA VAL A 191 -20.02 -16.80 20.29
C VAL A 191 -21.01 -16.82 21.46
N ARG A 192 -21.99 -17.70 21.40
CA ARG A 192 -22.84 -18.06 22.54
C ARG A 192 -22.08 -18.97 23.48
#